data_798ad4c5417a4260094db1c5f873e268
#
_entry.id   798ad4c5417a4260094db1c5f873e268
#
_cell.length_a   1.000
_cell.length_b   1.000
_cell.length_c   1.000
_cell.angle_alpha   90.00
_cell.angle_beta   90.00
_cell.angle_gamma   90.00
#
_symmetry.space_group_name_H-M   'P 1'
#
loop_
_entity.id
_entity.type
_entity.pdbx_description
1 polymer ?
#
loop_
_entity_poly.entity_id
_entity_poly.type
_entity_poly.pdbx_seq_one_letter_code
_entity_poly.pdbx_strand_id
1 'polypeptide(L)'
;MSYDLVGLGELLWDCLPEGRVMGGAPGNVVFHARQLGLNAALATRIGDDLPGRELLQQVKSIGLPTHLIQVDAHRPTSLVTVELDQTGSAKYVFTPDCAWDALEQSPLWLEACASARSICFGSLAQRGKHSHQTILSCLEVSRERSPAACRLFDINLRTPHIDREAIVASLRLTSALKLNEDEWPLLMGMLESSPQGFPSTTFEKASAELVFEKFPDLQWICMTQGKAGLSLCRRGEWVKVGGQSIQVVDTVGAGDATSAGLIYGHLQQWPLEKTARFANTLGGLVASHRGATPRLPLQQLAAQFEVCQFET
;
A
#
# COMPACT_ATOMS: atom_id res chain seq x y z
N MET A 1 18.66 -12.97 2.94
CA MET A 1 17.68 -12.80 4.03
C MET A 1 16.30 -12.88 3.39
N SER A 2 15.38 -13.67 3.92
CA SER A 2 14.01 -13.70 3.40
C SER A 2 13.15 -12.71 4.19
N TYR A 3 12.37 -11.88 3.48
CA TYR A 3 11.41 -10.96 4.08
C TYR A 3 10.01 -11.55 4.08
N ASP A 4 9.24 -11.24 5.10
CA ASP A 4 7.80 -11.48 5.08
C ASP A 4 7.11 -10.44 4.20
N LEU A 5 7.62 -9.18 4.20
CA LEU A 5 7.11 -8.10 3.38
C LEU A 5 8.23 -7.18 2.87
N VAL A 6 8.19 -6.86 1.58
CA VAL A 6 8.90 -5.72 1.00
C VAL A 6 7.86 -4.67 0.59
N GLY A 7 7.91 -3.49 1.20
CA GLY A 7 7.21 -2.30 0.69
C GLY A 7 8.04 -1.69 -0.44
N LEU A 8 7.44 -1.39 -1.58
CA LEU A 8 8.14 -0.91 -2.77
C LEU A 8 7.47 0.35 -3.30
N GLY A 9 8.15 1.49 -3.23
CA GLY A 9 7.61 2.74 -3.76
C GLY A 9 8.11 4.00 -3.04
N GLU A 10 7.20 4.97 -2.86
CA GLU A 10 7.51 6.29 -2.34
C GLU A 10 7.74 6.33 -0.83
N LEU A 11 8.64 7.23 -0.43
CA LEU A 11 8.83 7.73 0.93
C LEU A 11 9.01 9.25 0.85
N LEU A 12 8.31 10.00 1.70
CA LEU A 12 8.22 11.46 1.56
C LEU A 12 7.93 12.14 2.91
N TRP A 13 7.96 13.45 2.90
CA TRP A 13 7.44 14.28 3.97
C TRP A 13 6.10 14.91 3.59
N ASP A 14 5.08 14.69 4.39
CA ASP A 14 3.85 15.48 4.38
C ASP A 14 4.07 16.76 5.17
N CYS A 15 4.02 17.91 4.49
CA CYS A 15 4.22 19.22 5.09
C CYS A 15 2.88 19.77 5.58
N LEU A 16 2.63 19.65 6.87
CA LEU A 16 1.45 20.16 7.55
C LEU A 16 1.77 21.51 8.22
N PRO A 17 0.75 22.33 8.58
CA PRO A 17 0.97 23.59 9.30
C PRO A 17 1.75 23.42 10.61
N GLU A 18 1.59 22.28 11.29
CA GLU A 18 2.25 21.98 12.56
C GLU A 18 3.66 21.40 12.39
N GLY A 19 4.10 21.12 11.17
CA GLY A 19 5.41 20.55 10.87
C GLY A 19 5.35 19.43 9.82
N ARG A 20 6.49 18.78 9.63
CA ARG A 20 6.61 17.66 8.67
C ARG A 20 6.35 16.33 9.35
N VAL A 21 5.57 15.48 8.70
CA VAL A 21 5.29 14.10 9.12
C VAL A 21 5.76 13.14 8.03
N MET A 22 6.39 12.05 8.41
CA MET A 22 6.79 11.00 7.47
C MET A 22 5.54 10.39 6.83
N GLY A 23 5.53 10.33 5.49
CA GLY A 23 4.48 9.76 4.66
C GLY A 23 5.05 8.81 3.60
N GLY A 24 4.14 8.29 2.80
CA GLY A 24 4.42 7.27 1.78
C GLY A 24 3.77 5.94 2.14
N ALA A 25 2.76 5.55 1.35
CA ALA A 25 1.95 4.36 1.65
C ALA A 25 2.76 3.08 1.86
N PRO A 26 3.77 2.72 1.02
CA PRO A 26 4.59 1.54 1.25
C PRO A 26 5.35 1.57 2.58
N GLY A 27 5.83 2.74 3.00
CA GLY A 27 6.52 2.93 4.28
C GLY A 27 5.58 2.72 5.47
N ASN A 28 4.36 3.24 5.40
CA ASN A 28 3.34 3.05 6.43
C ASN A 28 2.94 1.58 6.57
N VAL A 29 2.75 0.88 5.44
CA VAL A 29 2.44 -0.57 5.44
C VAL A 29 3.58 -1.36 6.11
N VAL A 30 4.84 -1.07 5.77
CA VAL A 30 6.01 -1.72 6.38
C VAL A 30 6.07 -1.45 7.89
N PHE A 31 5.79 -0.22 8.32
CA PHE A 31 5.75 0.12 9.75
C PHE A 31 4.73 -0.74 10.51
N HIS A 32 3.49 -0.81 10.01
CA HIS A 32 2.45 -1.61 10.66
C HIS A 32 2.74 -3.10 10.61
N ALA A 33 3.27 -3.61 9.50
CA ALA A 33 3.69 -4.99 9.37
C ALA A 33 4.75 -5.37 10.42
N ARG A 34 5.73 -4.49 10.66
CA ARG A 34 6.74 -4.71 11.73
C ARG A 34 6.13 -4.68 13.12
N GLN A 35 5.19 -3.80 13.40
CA GLN A 35 4.46 -3.84 14.67
C GLN A 35 3.74 -5.19 14.88
N LEU A 36 3.30 -5.84 13.79
CA LEU A 36 2.69 -7.17 13.81
C LEU A 36 3.73 -8.31 13.85
N GLY A 37 5.03 -8.01 14.04
CA GLY A 37 6.10 -9.00 14.15
C GLY A 37 6.62 -9.52 12.80
N LEU A 38 6.18 -8.98 11.66
CA LEU A 38 6.68 -9.40 10.37
C LEU A 38 8.09 -8.85 10.09
N ASN A 39 8.96 -9.66 9.52
CA ASN A 39 10.25 -9.20 8.98
C ASN A 39 10.02 -8.40 7.69
N ALA A 40 9.84 -7.06 7.84
CA ALA A 40 9.48 -6.18 6.74
C ALA A 40 10.55 -5.11 6.50
N ALA A 41 10.77 -4.74 5.23
CA ALA A 41 11.69 -3.69 4.80
C ALA A 41 11.08 -2.83 3.70
N LEU A 42 11.53 -1.56 3.62
CA LEU A 42 11.08 -0.61 2.61
C LEU A 42 12.16 -0.43 1.53
N ALA A 43 11.82 -0.73 0.30
CA ALA A 43 12.60 -0.44 -0.90
C ALA A 43 12.10 0.88 -1.51
N THR A 44 12.90 1.92 -1.36
CA THR A 44 12.59 3.30 -1.79
C THR A 44 13.86 4.08 -2.11
N ARG A 45 13.70 5.33 -2.56
CA ARG A 45 14.82 6.24 -2.82
C ARG A 45 14.53 7.63 -2.26
N ILE A 46 15.51 8.21 -1.58
CA ILE A 46 15.49 9.58 -1.02
C ILE A 46 16.64 10.39 -1.59
N GLY A 47 16.57 11.71 -1.51
CA GLY A 47 17.66 12.59 -1.94
C GLY A 47 18.81 12.65 -0.93
N ASP A 48 20.02 12.98 -1.41
CA ASP A 48 21.15 13.35 -0.54
C ASP A 48 21.05 14.82 -0.14
N ASP A 49 19.95 15.16 0.50
CA ASP A 49 19.64 16.49 0.99
C ASP A 49 19.29 16.48 2.49
N LEU A 50 19.05 17.65 3.07
CA LEU A 50 18.69 17.72 4.49
C LEU A 50 17.38 16.99 4.79
N PRO A 51 16.28 17.18 4.02
CA PRO A 51 15.05 16.42 4.22
C PRO A 51 15.24 14.89 4.13
N GLY A 52 16.11 14.41 3.22
CA GLY A 52 16.40 12.98 3.06
C GLY A 52 17.15 12.41 4.25
N ARG A 53 18.15 13.13 4.76
CA ARG A 53 18.88 12.72 5.98
C ARG A 53 17.98 12.69 7.21
N GLU A 54 17.10 13.66 7.38
CA GLU A 54 16.10 13.70 8.45
C GLU A 54 15.10 12.53 8.31
N LEU A 55 14.63 12.26 7.10
CA LEU A 55 13.72 11.15 6.81
C LEU A 55 14.36 9.79 7.12
N LEU A 56 15.63 9.62 6.75
CA LEU A 56 16.40 8.41 7.08
C LEU A 56 16.58 8.23 8.60
N GLN A 57 16.80 9.32 9.33
CA GLN A 57 16.86 9.30 10.79
C GLN A 57 15.51 8.91 11.39
N GLN A 58 14.41 9.46 10.87
CA GLN A 58 13.06 9.11 11.30
C GLN A 58 12.77 7.63 11.08
N VAL A 59 13.08 7.10 9.89
CA VAL A 59 12.94 5.67 9.57
C VAL A 59 13.71 4.80 10.58
N LYS A 60 14.95 5.16 10.90
CA LYS A 60 15.77 4.46 11.92
C LYS A 60 15.15 4.55 13.31
N SER A 61 14.64 5.72 13.70
CA SER A 61 14.08 5.96 15.04
C SER A 61 12.83 5.13 15.33
N ILE A 62 12.06 4.79 14.30
CA ILE A 62 10.89 3.92 14.40
C ILE A 62 11.20 2.43 14.21
N GLY A 63 12.50 2.08 14.10
CA GLY A 63 12.99 0.71 14.04
C GLY A 63 12.87 0.05 12.66
N LEU A 64 12.71 0.82 11.57
CA LEU A 64 12.69 0.25 10.23
C LEU A 64 14.11 0.05 9.68
N PRO A 65 14.39 -1.06 8.98
CA PRO A 65 15.67 -1.28 8.31
C PRO A 65 15.83 -0.33 7.12
N THR A 66 17.07 0.15 6.91
CA THR A 66 17.37 1.17 5.89
C THR A 66 18.22 0.66 4.72
N HIS A 67 18.62 -0.61 4.73
CA HIS A 67 19.55 -1.16 3.73
C HIS A 67 18.96 -1.32 2.32
N LEU A 68 17.61 -1.25 2.18
CA LEU A 68 16.93 -1.18 0.88
C LEU A 68 16.57 0.27 0.49
N ILE A 69 16.98 1.28 1.27
CA ILE A 69 16.75 2.69 0.94
C ILE A 69 17.93 3.19 0.11
N GLN A 70 17.67 3.58 -1.13
CA GLN A 70 18.65 4.21 -2.01
C GLN A 70 18.76 5.71 -1.70
N VAL A 71 19.93 6.28 -2.01
CA VAL A 71 20.18 7.73 -1.89
C VAL A 71 20.53 8.29 -3.28
N ASP A 72 19.80 9.31 -3.70
CA ASP A 72 20.01 10.00 -4.99
C ASP A 72 20.84 11.27 -4.75
N ALA A 73 21.99 11.38 -5.43
CA ALA A 73 22.87 12.54 -5.33
C ALA A 73 22.35 13.77 -6.12
N HIS A 74 21.35 13.60 -6.97
CA HIS A 74 20.93 14.61 -7.94
C HIS A 74 19.47 15.06 -7.77
N ARG A 75 18.60 14.16 -7.30
CA ARG A 75 17.17 14.43 -7.13
C ARG A 75 16.84 14.72 -5.67
N PRO A 76 15.92 15.69 -5.43
CA PRO A 76 15.52 16.02 -4.06
C PRO A 76 14.66 14.93 -3.43
N THR A 77 14.66 14.90 -2.11
CA THR A 77 13.65 14.18 -1.33
C THR A 77 12.27 14.81 -1.56
N SER A 78 11.26 13.97 -1.71
CA SER A 78 9.90 14.44 -1.96
C SER A 78 9.29 15.08 -0.72
N LEU A 79 8.72 16.26 -0.94
CA LEU A 79 7.83 16.97 -0.03
C LEU A 79 6.44 17.02 -0.64
N VAL A 80 5.43 16.82 0.18
CA VAL A 80 4.02 17.01 -0.19
C VAL A 80 3.50 18.20 0.57
N THR A 81 3.04 19.23 -0.15
CA THR A 81 2.40 20.41 0.44
C THR A 81 0.91 20.40 0.14
N VAL A 82 0.14 21.02 1.01
CA VAL A 82 -1.30 21.22 0.80
C VAL A 82 -1.51 22.67 0.37
N GLU A 83 -2.00 22.86 -0.84
CA GLU A 83 -2.47 24.14 -1.34
C GLU A 83 -4.00 24.15 -1.34
N LEU A 84 -4.60 25.29 -1.03
CA LEU A 84 -6.05 25.46 -1.21
C LEU A 84 -6.30 25.99 -2.63
N ASP A 85 -7.19 25.34 -3.34
CA ASP A 85 -7.65 25.84 -4.63
C ASP A 85 -8.58 27.05 -4.47
N GLN A 86 -9.04 27.61 -5.60
CA GLN A 86 -9.94 28.79 -5.61
C GLN A 86 -11.29 28.53 -4.92
N THR A 87 -11.66 27.27 -4.69
CA THR A 87 -12.88 26.86 -3.98
C THR A 87 -12.64 26.59 -2.50
N GLY A 88 -11.37 26.66 -2.03
CA GLY A 88 -10.98 26.29 -0.68
C GLY A 88 -10.76 24.80 -0.48
N SER A 89 -10.78 24.01 -1.56
CA SER A 89 -10.52 22.57 -1.49
C SER A 89 -9.02 22.29 -1.41
N ALA A 90 -8.63 21.33 -0.59
CA ALA A 90 -7.23 20.95 -0.41
C ALA A 90 -6.69 20.22 -1.65
N LYS A 91 -5.58 20.70 -2.21
CA LYS A 91 -4.85 20.08 -3.31
C LYS A 91 -3.47 19.66 -2.81
N TYR A 92 -3.15 18.39 -2.95
CA TYR A 92 -1.83 17.87 -2.63
C TYR A 92 -0.86 18.13 -3.78
N VAL A 93 0.25 18.81 -3.49
CA VAL A 93 1.30 19.11 -4.46
C VAL A 93 2.54 18.32 -4.11
N PHE A 94 2.92 17.42 -5.00
CA PHE A 94 4.08 16.55 -4.86
C PHE A 94 5.29 17.19 -5.54
N THR A 95 6.48 17.13 -4.91
CA THR A 95 7.74 17.51 -5.55
C THR A 95 7.88 16.77 -6.88
N PRO A 96 8.04 17.49 -8.00
CA PRO A 96 8.30 16.88 -9.30
C PRO A 96 9.75 16.37 -9.38
N ASP A 97 10.00 15.35 -10.22
CA ASP A 97 11.33 14.75 -10.46
C ASP A 97 12.14 14.52 -9.17
N CYS A 98 11.50 13.95 -8.17
CA CYS A 98 12.13 13.64 -6.90
C CYS A 98 12.80 12.25 -6.91
N ALA A 99 13.53 11.93 -5.86
CA ALA A 99 14.36 10.71 -5.80
C ALA A 99 13.56 9.42 -6.09
N TRP A 100 12.36 9.25 -5.54
CA TRP A 100 11.56 8.05 -5.81
C TRP A 100 10.88 8.04 -7.19
N ASP A 101 10.93 9.10 -7.99
CA ASP A 101 10.58 9.05 -9.43
C ASP A 101 11.64 8.30 -10.25
N ALA A 102 12.81 8.03 -9.67
CA ALA A 102 13.95 7.37 -10.29
C ALA A 102 14.49 6.19 -9.44
N LEU A 103 13.60 5.32 -8.99
CA LEU A 103 13.99 4.08 -8.31
C LEU A 103 14.89 3.25 -9.23
N GLU A 104 16.07 2.86 -8.72
CA GLU A 104 17.03 2.11 -9.51
C GLU A 104 16.94 0.61 -9.24
N GLN A 105 16.82 -0.16 -10.30
CA GLN A 105 16.94 -1.60 -10.22
C GLN A 105 18.33 -1.98 -9.71
N SER A 106 18.39 -2.79 -8.66
CA SER A 106 19.64 -3.29 -8.12
C SER A 106 19.56 -4.80 -7.84
N PRO A 107 20.68 -5.53 -7.89
CA PRO A 107 20.69 -6.95 -7.51
C PRO A 107 20.12 -7.21 -6.11
N LEU A 108 20.36 -6.27 -5.17
CA LEU A 108 19.84 -6.36 -3.81
C LEU A 108 18.31 -6.31 -3.78
N TRP A 109 17.68 -5.39 -4.55
CA TRP A 109 16.24 -5.28 -4.63
C TRP A 109 15.59 -6.47 -5.33
N LEU A 110 16.19 -6.91 -6.46
CA LEU A 110 15.69 -8.09 -7.17
C LEU A 110 15.72 -9.33 -6.28
N GLU A 111 16.82 -9.55 -5.54
CA GLU A 111 16.91 -10.69 -4.62
C GLU A 111 15.95 -10.56 -3.43
N ALA A 112 15.79 -9.37 -2.87
CA ALA A 112 14.82 -9.11 -1.82
C ALA A 112 13.39 -9.42 -2.28
N CYS A 113 12.99 -8.93 -3.47
CA CYS A 113 11.65 -9.18 -4.03
C CYS A 113 11.47 -10.64 -4.48
N ALA A 114 12.53 -11.27 -5.01
CA ALA A 114 12.49 -12.68 -5.42
C ALA A 114 12.31 -13.65 -4.26
N SER A 115 12.78 -13.29 -3.06
CA SER A 115 12.71 -14.14 -1.87
C SER A 115 11.65 -13.71 -0.85
N ALA A 116 10.97 -12.58 -1.07
CA ALA A 116 9.92 -12.08 -0.18
C ALA A 116 8.66 -12.95 -0.26
N ARG A 117 8.00 -13.15 0.89
CA ARG A 117 6.68 -13.81 0.97
C ARG A 117 5.56 -12.88 0.51
N SER A 118 5.77 -11.56 0.62
CA SER A 118 4.85 -10.55 0.10
C SER A 118 5.58 -9.29 -0.35
N ILE A 119 4.97 -8.60 -1.33
CA ILE A 119 5.36 -7.26 -1.78
C ILE A 119 4.11 -6.38 -1.71
N CYS A 120 4.24 -5.16 -1.18
CA CYS A 120 3.19 -4.14 -1.24
C CYS A 120 3.70 -2.94 -2.03
N PHE A 121 2.93 -2.49 -3.01
CA PHE A 121 3.28 -1.36 -3.87
C PHE A 121 2.02 -0.57 -4.27
N GLY A 122 2.22 0.68 -4.72
CA GLY A 122 1.14 1.58 -5.10
C GLY A 122 1.29 2.14 -6.52
N SER A 123 0.36 3.03 -6.91
CA SER A 123 0.40 3.69 -8.22
C SER A 123 1.29 4.94 -8.23
N LEU A 124 1.42 5.66 -7.11
CA LEU A 124 2.06 6.98 -7.06
C LEU A 124 3.53 6.95 -7.49
N ALA A 125 4.32 6.00 -6.98
CA ALA A 125 5.74 5.86 -7.34
C ALA A 125 5.94 5.47 -8.81
N GLN A 126 4.90 5.04 -9.49
CA GLN A 126 4.93 4.64 -10.89
C GLN A 126 4.67 5.80 -11.87
N ARG A 127 4.46 7.03 -11.39
CA ARG A 127 4.35 8.23 -12.24
C ARG A 127 5.64 8.52 -13.02
N GLY A 128 6.80 8.12 -12.47
CA GLY A 128 8.08 8.16 -13.16
C GLY A 128 8.30 6.89 -13.98
N LYS A 129 8.56 7.01 -15.29
CA LYS A 129 8.78 5.86 -16.18
C LYS A 129 9.88 4.91 -15.67
N HIS A 130 10.96 5.47 -15.14
CA HIS A 130 12.09 4.69 -14.61
C HIS A 130 11.67 3.87 -13.41
N SER A 131 10.99 4.48 -12.44
CA SER A 131 10.46 3.80 -11.27
C SER A 131 9.41 2.76 -11.62
N HIS A 132 8.52 3.06 -12.58
CA HIS A 132 7.57 2.11 -13.10
C HIS A 132 8.25 0.83 -13.61
N GLN A 133 9.30 0.97 -14.46
CA GLN A 133 10.06 -0.18 -14.97
C GLN A 133 10.74 -0.97 -13.86
N THR A 134 11.36 -0.29 -12.90
CA THR A 134 12.01 -0.92 -11.73
C THR A 134 10.99 -1.71 -10.89
N ILE A 135 9.82 -1.14 -10.63
CA ILE A 135 8.73 -1.80 -9.89
C ILE A 135 8.27 -3.05 -10.65
N LEU A 136 8.00 -2.94 -11.96
CA LEU A 136 7.60 -4.10 -12.77
C LEU A 136 8.67 -5.20 -12.75
N SER A 137 9.95 -4.87 -12.89
CA SER A 137 11.04 -5.86 -12.82
C SER A 137 11.10 -6.58 -11.47
N CYS A 138 10.87 -5.87 -10.36
CA CYS A 138 10.77 -6.48 -9.03
C CYS A 138 9.57 -7.43 -8.90
N LEU A 139 8.43 -7.06 -9.47
CA LEU A 139 7.23 -7.90 -9.47
C LEU A 139 7.37 -9.13 -10.38
N GLU A 140 8.00 -8.98 -11.54
CA GLU A 140 8.28 -10.07 -12.48
C GLU A 140 9.19 -11.12 -11.85
N VAL A 141 10.31 -10.71 -11.26
CA VAL A 141 11.22 -11.65 -10.59
C VAL A 141 10.55 -12.33 -9.39
N SER A 142 9.69 -11.63 -8.65
CA SER A 142 8.88 -12.23 -7.58
C SER A 142 7.92 -13.27 -8.15
N ARG A 143 7.21 -12.98 -9.24
CA ARG A 143 6.30 -13.90 -9.90
C ARG A 143 6.99 -15.17 -10.40
N GLU A 144 8.19 -15.00 -10.97
CA GLU A 144 8.96 -16.10 -11.54
C GLU A 144 9.57 -17.01 -10.46
N ARG A 145 10.19 -16.40 -9.42
CA ARG A 145 10.95 -17.15 -8.41
C ARG A 145 10.15 -17.54 -7.18
N SER A 146 9.08 -16.79 -6.88
CA SER A 146 8.17 -17.03 -5.75
C SER A 146 6.72 -16.84 -6.19
N PRO A 147 6.16 -17.71 -7.06
CA PRO A 147 4.81 -17.54 -7.60
C PRO A 147 3.71 -17.51 -6.54
N ALA A 148 3.93 -18.13 -5.38
CA ALA A 148 3.02 -18.09 -4.24
C ALA A 148 3.10 -16.81 -3.41
N ALA A 149 4.07 -15.91 -3.67
CA ALA A 149 4.20 -14.66 -2.94
C ALA A 149 2.99 -13.74 -3.20
N CYS A 150 2.53 -13.08 -2.15
CA CYS A 150 1.46 -12.09 -2.25
C CYS A 150 2.03 -10.79 -2.84
N ARG A 151 1.62 -10.41 -4.04
CA ARG A 151 1.94 -9.13 -4.67
C ARG A 151 0.71 -8.23 -4.55
N LEU A 152 0.65 -7.51 -3.40
CA LEU A 152 -0.46 -6.60 -3.09
C LEU A 152 -0.26 -5.26 -3.80
N PHE A 153 -1.14 -4.96 -4.74
CA PHE A 153 -1.30 -3.63 -5.31
C PHE A 153 -2.34 -2.85 -4.51
N ASP A 154 -1.89 -1.93 -3.67
CA ASP A 154 -2.73 -0.91 -3.05
C ASP A 154 -2.80 0.26 -4.05
N ILE A 155 -3.89 0.34 -4.82
CA ILE A 155 -3.93 1.20 -6.01
C ILE A 155 -3.72 2.67 -5.66
N ASN A 156 -4.33 3.15 -4.58
CA ASN A 156 -4.08 4.41 -3.90
C ASN A 156 -3.89 5.60 -4.87
N LEU A 157 -4.89 5.84 -5.72
CA LEU A 157 -4.84 6.83 -6.80
C LEU A 157 -4.61 8.26 -6.28
N ARG A 158 -3.73 8.99 -6.94
CA ARG A 158 -3.41 10.39 -6.62
C ARG A 158 -3.49 11.26 -7.87
N THR A 159 -4.54 12.09 -7.96
CA THR A 159 -4.66 13.09 -9.04
C THR A 159 -3.58 14.15 -8.90
N PRO A 160 -2.91 14.58 -9.99
CA PRO A 160 -3.15 14.19 -11.39
C PRO A 160 -2.35 12.98 -11.88
N HIS A 161 -1.67 12.25 -11.00
CA HIS A 161 -0.69 11.20 -11.31
C HIS A 161 -1.35 9.83 -11.56
N ILE A 162 -2.42 9.79 -12.36
CA ILE A 162 -3.14 8.57 -12.71
C ILE A 162 -2.73 8.17 -14.14
N ASP A 163 -1.95 7.10 -14.26
CA ASP A 163 -1.54 6.52 -15.53
C ASP A 163 -2.21 5.16 -15.75
N ARG A 164 -3.15 5.11 -16.71
CA ARG A 164 -3.91 3.90 -17.04
C ARG A 164 -3.00 2.75 -17.47
N GLU A 165 -1.96 3.03 -18.28
CA GLU A 165 -1.08 1.99 -18.82
C GLU A 165 -0.25 1.38 -17.69
N ALA A 166 0.28 2.21 -16.80
CA ALA A 166 1.02 1.75 -15.61
C ALA A 166 0.14 0.91 -14.67
N ILE A 167 -1.11 1.33 -14.44
CA ILE A 167 -2.06 0.60 -13.60
C ILE A 167 -2.37 -0.78 -14.22
N VAL A 168 -2.67 -0.84 -15.52
CA VAL A 168 -2.99 -2.10 -16.20
C VAL A 168 -1.77 -3.03 -16.25
N ALA A 169 -0.57 -2.49 -16.48
CA ALA A 169 0.67 -3.28 -16.44
C ALA A 169 0.90 -3.88 -15.04
N SER A 170 0.70 -3.08 -13.99
CA SER A 170 0.79 -3.52 -12.59
C SER A 170 -0.20 -4.63 -12.26
N LEU A 171 -1.45 -4.51 -12.71
CA LEU A 171 -2.49 -5.53 -12.46
C LEU A 171 -2.16 -6.89 -13.06
N ARG A 172 -1.41 -6.96 -14.16
CA ARG A 172 -0.95 -8.23 -14.77
C ARG A 172 0.05 -8.98 -13.90
N LEU A 173 0.70 -8.30 -12.95
CA LEU A 173 1.68 -8.87 -12.03
C LEU A 173 1.15 -8.97 -10.60
N THR A 174 -0.08 -8.52 -10.37
CA THR A 174 -0.74 -8.44 -9.07
C THR A 174 -1.38 -9.78 -8.72
N SER A 175 -1.18 -10.25 -7.49
CA SER A 175 -1.94 -11.39 -6.95
C SER A 175 -2.99 -10.97 -5.91
N ALA A 176 -2.91 -9.74 -5.43
CA ALA A 176 -3.81 -9.18 -4.44
C ALA A 176 -4.06 -7.69 -4.75
N LEU A 177 -5.30 -7.26 -4.81
CA LEU A 177 -5.69 -5.89 -5.11
C LEU A 177 -6.42 -5.27 -3.92
N LYS A 178 -6.00 -4.08 -3.53
CA LYS A 178 -6.75 -3.26 -2.58
C LYS A 178 -7.04 -1.90 -3.20
N LEU A 179 -8.25 -1.40 -2.92
CA LEU A 179 -8.73 -0.10 -3.36
C LEU A 179 -9.84 0.38 -2.41
N ASN A 180 -10.25 1.63 -2.56
CA ASN A 180 -11.40 2.18 -1.85
C ASN A 180 -12.63 2.31 -2.77
N GLU A 181 -13.76 2.75 -2.19
CA GLU A 181 -15.02 2.88 -2.91
C GLU A 181 -15.01 3.93 -4.03
N ASP A 182 -14.17 4.97 -3.93
CA ASP A 182 -14.03 6.01 -4.96
C ASP A 182 -13.12 5.56 -6.11
N GLU A 183 -12.18 4.66 -5.82
CA GLU A 183 -11.22 4.14 -6.79
C GLU A 183 -11.81 3.04 -7.69
N TRP A 184 -12.80 2.29 -7.18
CA TRP A 184 -13.40 1.20 -7.94
C TRP A 184 -14.02 1.66 -9.26
N PRO A 185 -14.89 2.69 -9.32
CA PRO A 185 -15.44 3.18 -10.59
C PRO A 185 -14.36 3.66 -11.56
N LEU A 186 -13.30 4.30 -11.05
CA LEU A 186 -12.19 4.77 -11.86
C LEU A 186 -11.43 3.59 -12.48
N LEU A 187 -11.15 2.55 -11.69
CA LEU A 187 -10.52 1.34 -12.18
C LEU A 187 -11.39 0.66 -13.26
N MET A 188 -12.68 0.51 -13.02
CA MET A 188 -13.60 -0.10 -13.99
C MET A 188 -13.60 0.68 -15.32
N GLY A 189 -13.64 2.01 -15.28
CA GLY A 189 -13.51 2.85 -16.47
C GLY A 189 -12.17 2.68 -17.20
N MET A 190 -11.07 2.46 -16.49
CA MET A 190 -9.76 2.17 -17.10
C MET A 190 -9.71 0.78 -17.76
N LEU A 191 -10.45 -0.18 -17.23
CA LEU A 191 -10.47 -1.55 -17.73
C LEU A 191 -11.44 -1.76 -18.90
N GLU A 192 -12.32 -0.80 -19.15
CA GLU A 192 -13.25 -0.82 -20.30
C GLU A 192 -12.47 -0.85 -21.61
N SER A 193 -12.64 -1.93 -22.36
CA SER A 193 -12.08 -2.10 -23.70
C SER A 193 -13.18 -2.18 -24.78
N SER A 194 -14.46 -2.08 -24.38
CA SER A 194 -15.62 -2.25 -25.25
C SER A 194 -16.59 -1.08 -25.13
N PRO A 195 -17.25 -0.65 -26.22
CA PRO A 195 -18.32 0.34 -26.19
C PRO A 195 -19.53 -0.07 -25.34
N GLN A 196 -19.61 -1.34 -24.95
CA GLN A 196 -20.69 -1.88 -24.13
C GLN A 196 -20.44 -1.76 -22.62
N GLY A 197 -19.24 -1.28 -22.20
CA GLY A 197 -18.87 -1.01 -20.81
C GLY A 197 -18.78 -2.24 -19.91
N PHE A 198 -18.23 -2.05 -18.71
CA PHE A 198 -18.42 -2.99 -17.63
C PHE A 198 -19.85 -2.83 -17.07
N PRO A 199 -20.56 -3.93 -16.77
CA PRO A 199 -21.97 -3.88 -16.42
C PRO A 199 -22.28 -3.17 -15.09
N SER A 200 -21.27 -2.85 -14.26
CA SER A 200 -21.50 -2.18 -12.98
C SER A 200 -20.26 -1.40 -12.53
N THR A 201 -20.48 -0.14 -12.13
CA THR A 201 -19.52 0.69 -11.39
C THR A 201 -19.56 0.40 -9.89
N THR A 202 -20.45 -0.48 -9.44
CA THR A 202 -20.56 -0.91 -8.05
C THR A 202 -19.69 -2.14 -7.81
N PHE A 203 -19.01 -2.15 -6.66
CA PHE A 203 -18.25 -3.32 -6.24
C PHE A 203 -19.21 -4.40 -5.71
N GLU A 204 -19.42 -5.39 -6.53
CA GLU A 204 -20.26 -6.54 -6.23
C GLU A 204 -19.62 -7.81 -6.81
N LYS A 205 -20.18 -8.96 -6.46
CA LYS A 205 -19.61 -10.26 -6.84
C LYS A 205 -19.40 -10.39 -8.35
N ALA A 206 -20.38 -9.96 -9.15
CA ALA A 206 -20.30 -10.06 -10.61
C ALA A 206 -19.17 -9.21 -11.19
N SER A 207 -19.01 -7.96 -10.72
CA SER A 207 -17.96 -7.07 -11.22
C SER A 207 -16.56 -7.50 -10.75
N ALA A 208 -16.45 -8.06 -9.55
CA ALA A 208 -15.18 -8.63 -9.06
C ALA A 208 -14.76 -9.87 -9.88
N GLU A 209 -15.70 -10.76 -10.23
CA GLU A 209 -15.39 -11.95 -11.06
C GLU A 209 -14.87 -11.56 -12.46
N LEU A 210 -15.39 -10.49 -13.08
CA LEU A 210 -14.85 -9.97 -14.34
C LEU A 210 -13.39 -9.51 -14.21
N VAL A 211 -13.01 -8.89 -13.07
CA VAL A 211 -11.62 -8.51 -12.83
C VAL A 211 -10.75 -9.74 -12.63
N PHE A 212 -11.21 -10.75 -11.91
CA PHE A 212 -10.51 -12.03 -11.77
C PHE A 212 -10.33 -12.75 -13.11
N GLU A 213 -11.32 -12.73 -14.00
CA GLU A 213 -11.22 -13.31 -15.35
C GLU A 213 -10.16 -12.59 -16.18
N LYS A 214 -10.13 -11.26 -16.12
CA LYS A 214 -9.17 -10.43 -16.86
C LYS A 214 -7.73 -10.56 -16.36
N PHE A 215 -7.55 -10.81 -15.04
CA PHE A 215 -6.25 -10.94 -14.38
C PHE A 215 -6.15 -12.28 -13.65
N PRO A 216 -5.73 -13.36 -14.34
CA PRO A 216 -5.76 -14.72 -13.79
C PRO A 216 -4.89 -14.94 -12.55
N ASP A 217 -3.79 -14.17 -12.40
CA ASP A 217 -2.91 -14.24 -11.23
C ASP A 217 -3.55 -13.63 -9.97
N LEU A 218 -4.62 -12.85 -10.13
CA LEU A 218 -5.29 -12.19 -9.01
C LEU A 218 -6.07 -13.22 -8.18
N GLN A 219 -5.74 -13.31 -6.90
CA GLN A 219 -6.30 -14.26 -5.95
C GLN A 219 -7.40 -13.65 -5.09
N TRP A 220 -7.25 -12.37 -4.70
CA TRP A 220 -8.25 -11.68 -3.90
C TRP A 220 -8.28 -10.17 -4.16
N ILE A 221 -9.44 -9.57 -3.88
CA ILE A 221 -9.68 -8.13 -3.97
C ILE A 221 -10.26 -7.65 -2.64
N CYS A 222 -9.70 -6.58 -2.08
CA CYS A 222 -10.25 -5.88 -0.92
C CYS A 222 -10.71 -4.49 -1.32
N MET A 223 -11.97 -4.15 -1.04
CA MET A 223 -12.49 -2.80 -1.15
C MET A 223 -12.80 -2.24 0.23
N THR A 224 -12.13 -1.14 0.60
CA THR A 224 -12.40 -0.39 1.82
C THR A 224 -13.50 0.64 1.60
N GLN A 225 -14.38 0.81 2.59
CA GLN A 225 -15.57 1.67 2.54
C GLN A 225 -15.63 2.62 3.76
N GLY A 226 -14.48 3.09 4.22
CA GLY A 226 -14.37 3.98 5.37
C GLY A 226 -15.17 3.49 6.57
N LYS A 227 -16.11 4.31 7.06
CA LYS A 227 -16.96 3.96 8.20
C LYS A 227 -17.90 2.77 7.95
N ALA A 228 -18.13 2.36 6.72
CA ALA A 228 -18.93 1.20 6.39
C ALA A 228 -18.16 -0.13 6.48
N GLY A 229 -16.83 -0.06 6.68
CA GLY A 229 -15.96 -1.23 6.82
C GLY A 229 -15.27 -1.63 5.53
N LEU A 230 -15.23 -2.91 5.21
CA LEU A 230 -14.61 -3.42 4.00
C LEU A 230 -15.31 -4.67 3.45
N SER A 231 -15.11 -4.90 2.16
CA SER A 231 -15.45 -6.14 1.48
C SER A 231 -14.15 -6.80 1.01
N LEU A 232 -14.00 -8.10 1.30
CA LEU A 232 -12.86 -8.91 0.85
C LEU A 232 -13.40 -10.12 0.09
N CYS A 233 -12.90 -10.34 -1.10
CA CYS A 233 -13.35 -11.46 -1.92
C CYS A 233 -12.18 -12.19 -2.58
N ARG A 234 -12.37 -13.47 -2.84
CA ARG A 234 -11.62 -14.32 -3.75
C ARG A 234 -12.59 -15.08 -4.64
N ARG A 235 -12.09 -15.77 -5.66
CA ARG A 235 -12.99 -16.53 -6.56
C ARG A 235 -13.94 -17.42 -5.76
N GLY A 236 -15.24 -17.20 -5.98
CA GLY A 236 -16.31 -17.98 -5.33
C GLY A 236 -16.60 -17.64 -3.86
N GLU A 237 -15.80 -16.80 -3.19
CA GLU A 237 -15.99 -16.46 -1.79
C GLU A 237 -16.02 -14.94 -1.60
N TRP A 238 -16.97 -14.47 -0.81
CA TRP A 238 -17.19 -13.03 -0.53
C TRP A 238 -17.50 -12.82 0.94
N VAL A 239 -16.76 -11.90 1.56
CA VAL A 239 -16.96 -11.47 2.95
C VAL A 239 -17.14 -9.97 2.99
N LYS A 240 -18.14 -9.50 3.73
CA LYS A 240 -18.33 -8.09 4.08
C LYS A 240 -18.26 -7.92 5.59
N VAL A 241 -17.38 -7.03 6.04
CA VAL A 241 -17.20 -6.69 7.45
C VAL A 241 -17.68 -5.26 7.65
N GLY A 242 -18.63 -5.06 8.57
CA GLY A 242 -19.11 -3.73 8.92
C GLY A 242 -18.05 -2.89 9.60
N GLY A 243 -18.19 -1.57 9.52
CA GLY A 243 -17.32 -0.64 10.22
C GLY A 243 -17.43 -0.78 11.73
N GLN A 244 -16.41 -0.33 12.42
CA GLN A 244 -16.37 -0.34 13.88
C GLN A 244 -16.83 1.00 14.45
N SER A 245 -17.47 0.96 15.61
CA SER A 245 -17.80 2.17 16.37
C SER A 245 -16.54 2.65 17.08
N ILE A 246 -15.81 3.55 16.46
CA ILE A 246 -14.59 4.18 16.98
C ILE A 246 -14.74 5.69 16.98
N GLN A 247 -14.01 6.35 17.87
CA GLN A 247 -13.81 7.80 17.77
C GLN A 247 -12.72 8.06 16.76
N VAL A 248 -13.08 8.55 15.58
CA VAL A 248 -12.12 8.91 14.53
C VAL A 248 -11.37 10.18 14.94
N VAL A 249 -10.06 10.11 14.96
CA VAL A 249 -9.14 11.24 15.25
C VAL A 249 -8.46 11.70 13.96
N ASP A 250 -7.94 10.74 13.14
CA ASP A 250 -7.25 10.98 11.89
C ASP A 250 -7.36 9.75 11.00
N THR A 251 -7.71 9.92 9.74
CA THR A 251 -7.87 8.79 8.80
C THR A 251 -6.60 8.47 8.02
N VAL A 252 -5.56 9.28 8.15
CA VAL A 252 -4.28 9.07 7.44
C VAL A 252 -3.63 7.76 7.91
N GLY A 253 -3.21 6.94 6.95
CA GLY A 253 -2.58 5.64 7.22
C GLY A 253 -3.53 4.50 7.58
N ALA A 254 -4.83 4.75 7.80
CA ALA A 254 -5.79 3.68 8.09
C ALA A 254 -5.89 2.65 6.97
N GLY A 255 -5.83 3.10 5.71
CA GLY A 255 -5.76 2.23 4.53
C GLY A 255 -4.49 1.40 4.49
N ASP A 256 -3.35 2.01 4.84
CA ASP A 256 -2.04 1.34 4.86
C ASP A 256 -1.99 0.28 5.96
N ALA A 257 -2.53 0.59 7.14
CA ALA A 257 -2.70 -0.39 8.22
C ALA A 257 -3.63 -1.55 7.82
N THR A 258 -4.72 -1.26 7.10
CA THR A 258 -5.58 -2.30 6.53
C THR A 258 -4.78 -3.21 5.59
N SER A 259 -3.93 -2.65 4.71
CA SER A 259 -3.05 -3.41 3.82
C SER A 259 -2.08 -4.31 4.60
N ALA A 260 -1.47 -3.80 5.68
CA ALA A 260 -0.61 -4.60 6.56
C ALA A 260 -1.39 -5.76 7.22
N GLY A 261 -2.61 -5.50 7.68
CA GLY A 261 -3.50 -6.51 8.27
C GLY A 261 -3.92 -7.60 7.28
N LEU A 262 -4.21 -7.22 6.02
CA LEU A 262 -4.54 -8.17 4.94
C LEU A 262 -3.35 -9.08 4.64
N ILE A 263 -2.13 -8.50 4.50
CA ILE A 263 -0.90 -9.26 4.29
C ILE A 263 -0.65 -10.21 5.46
N TYR A 264 -0.78 -9.72 6.70
CA TYR A 264 -0.60 -10.55 7.90
C TYR A 264 -1.52 -11.76 7.88
N GLY A 265 -2.85 -11.55 7.72
CA GLY A 265 -3.82 -12.64 7.68
C GLY A 265 -3.57 -13.62 6.54
N HIS A 266 -3.14 -13.13 5.35
CA HIS A 266 -2.75 -13.97 4.22
C HIS A 266 -1.53 -14.85 4.55
N LEU A 267 -0.48 -14.26 5.14
CA LEU A 267 0.74 -14.99 5.51
C LEU A 267 0.50 -16.04 6.62
N GLN A 268 -0.48 -15.77 7.50
CA GLN A 268 -0.95 -16.72 8.51
C GLN A 268 -1.94 -17.76 7.96
N GLN A 269 -2.27 -17.70 6.67
CA GLN A 269 -3.24 -18.60 6.01
C GLN A 269 -4.61 -18.61 6.71
N TRP A 270 -5.04 -17.47 7.23
CA TRP A 270 -6.31 -17.34 7.92
C TRP A 270 -7.50 -17.45 6.96
N PRO A 271 -8.68 -17.89 7.47
CA PRO A 271 -9.94 -17.76 6.75
C PRO A 271 -10.18 -16.31 6.31
N LEU A 272 -10.84 -16.15 5.16
CA LEU A 272 -11.09 -14.83 4.56
C LEU A 272 -11.80 -13.88 5.53
N GLU A 273 -12.78 -14.39 6.29
CA GLU A 273 -13.52 -13.59 7.28
C GLU A 273 -12.62 -13.10 8.42
N LYS A 274 -11.76 -13.99 8.97
CA LYS A 274 -10.81 -13.62 10.03
C LYS A 274 -9.83 -12.55 9.54
N THR A 275 -9.29 -12.72 8.33
CA THR A 275 -8.41 -11.75 7.67
C THR A 275 -9.11 -10.40 7.49
N ALA A 276 -10.33 -10.38 6.97
CA ALA A 276 -11.11 -9.16 6.76
C ALA A 276 -11.39 -8.42 8.08
N ARG A 277 -11.82 -9.14 9.12
CA ARG A 277 -12.07 -8.57 10.46
C ARG A 277 -10.81 -7.98 11.07
N PHE A 278 -9.68 -8.70 10.99
CA PHE A 278 -8.40 -8.25 11.51
C PHE A 278 -7.93 -6.97 10.81
N ALA A 279 -7.91 -6.97 9.49
CA ALA A 279 -7.49 -5.82 8.70
C ALA A 279 -8.37 -4.58 8.95
N ASN A 280 -9.69 -4.78 9.03
CA ASN A 280 -10.64 -3.70 9.36
C ASN A 280 -10.41 -3.15 10.78
N THR A 281 -10.12 -4.03 11.75
CA THR A 281 -9.83 -3.61 13.13
C THR A 281 -8.52 -2.82 13.20
N LEU A 282 -7.48 -3.27 12.50
CA LEU A 282 -6.18 -2.58 12.47
C LEU A 282 -6.31 -1.18 11.84
N GLY A 283 -7.02 -1.06 10.71
CA GLY A 283 -7.32 0.24 10.08
C GLY A 283 -8.11 1.16 11.01
N GLY A 284 -9.11 0.63 11.70
CA GLY A 284 -9.89 1.38 12.70
C GLY A 284 -9.05 1.85 13.89
N LEU A 285 -8.14 1.01 14.38
CA LEU A 285 -7.22 1.40 15.46
C LEU A 285 -6.33 2.57 15.03
N VAL A 286 -5.77 2.54 13.81
CA VAL A 286 -4.99 3.67 13.30
C VAL A 286 -5.85 4.90 13.18
N ALA A 287 -7.07 4.80 12.66
CA ALA A 287 -7.98 5.95 12.54
C ALA A 287 -8.38 6.59 13.89
N SER A 288 -8.20 5.89 15.02
CA SER A 288 -8.41 6.43 16.36
C SER A 288 -7.20 7.15 16.97
N HIS A 289 -6.11 7.27 16.22
CA HIS A 289 -4.87 7.93 16.62
C HIS A 289 -4.48 9.04 15.62
N ARG A 290 -3.55 9.90 16.01
CA ARG A 290 -2.98 10.91 15.10
C ARG A 290 -1.85 10.31 14.26
N GLY A 291 -1.84 10.67 12.97
CA GLY A 291 -0.78 10.34 12.00
C GLY A 291 -0.86 8.90 11.49
N ALA A 292 -0.08 8.62 10.46
CA ALA A 292 -0.14 7.38 9.70
C ALA A 292 0.52 6.18 10.39
N THR A 293 1.43 6.42 11.34
CA THR A 293 2.27 5.37 11.96
C THR A 293 2.25 5.41 13.48
N PRO A 294 1.06 5.38 14.14
CA PRO A 294 0.99 5.36 15.60
C PRO A 294 1.46 4.02 16.17
N ARG A 295 2.00 4.05 17.40
CA ARG A 295 2.22 2.83 18.19
C ARG A 295 0.87 2.33 18.69
N LEU A 296 0.51 1.09 18.32
CA LEU A 296 -0.80 0.51 18.62
C LEU A 296 -0.77 -0.40 19.85
N PRO A 297 -1.88 -0.53 20.60
CA PRO A 297 -2.01 -1.45 21.72
C PRO A 297 -2.24 -2.89 21.25
N LEU A 298 -1.19 -3.50 20.67
CA LEU A 298 -1.27 -4.79 19.96
C LEU A 298 -1.67 -5.97 20.86
N GLN A 299 -1.49 -5.87 22.19
CA GLN A 299 -1.88 -6.94 23.11
C GLN A 299 -3.40 -7.21 23.07
N GLN A 300 -4.22 -6.16 22.98
CA GLN A 300 -5.66 -6.30 22.85
C GLN A 300 -6.05 -6.93 21.50
N LEU A 301 -5.38 -6.50 20.45
CA LEU A 301 -5.57 -7.07 19.11
C LEU A 301 -5.18 -8.56 19.07
N ALA A 302 -4.03 -8.91 19.67
CA ALA A 302 -3.58 -10.30 19.79
C ALA A 302 -4.60 -11.19 20.51
N ALA A 303 -5.12 -10.72 21.65
CA ALA A 303 -6.14 -11.45 22.42
C ALA A 303 -7.43 -11.63 21.62
N GLN A 304 -7.89 -10.58 20.93
CA GLN A 304 -9.14 -10.60 20.14
C GLN A 304 -9.09 -11.59 18.97
N PHE A 305 -7.91 -11.78 18.37
CA PHE A 305 -7.72 -12.63 17.19
C PHE A 305 -6.96 -13.92 17.47
N GLU A 306 -6.74 -14.25 18.75
CA GLU A 306 -6.04 -15.48 19.18
C GLU A 306 -4.66 -15.61 18.52
N VAL A 307 -3.92 -14.51 18.48
CA VAL A 307 -2.54 -14.49 17.97
C VAL A 307 -1.60 -14.69 19.15
N CYS A 308 -0.73 -15.68 19.08
CA CYS A 308 0.43 -15.76 19.96
C CYS A 308 1.24 -14.48 19.76
N GLN A 309 1.56 -13.76 20.82
CA GLN A 309 2.19 -12.43 20.87
C GLN A 309 2.86 -11.98 19.56
N PHE A 310 2.51 -10.77 19.09
CA PHE A 310 3.27 -10.12 18.02
C PHE A 310 4.71 -9.93 18.54
N GLU A 311 5.69 -10.56 17.91
CA GLU A 311 7.11 -10.42 18.26
C GLU A 311 7.54 -8.98 17.96
N THR A 312 7.80 -8.19 19.00
CA THR A 312 8.27 -6.80 18.88
C THR A 312 9.79 -6.73 18.84
#